data_de7915dfc2888bb07183274a10a7e518
#
_entry.id   de7915dfc2888bb07183274a10a7e518
#
_cell.length_a   1.000
_cell.length_b   1.000
_cell.length_c   1.000
_cell.angle_alpha   90.00
_cell.angle_beta   90.00
_cell.angle_gamma   90.00
#
_symmetry.space_group_name_H-M   'P 1'
#
loop_
_entity.id
_entity.type
_entity.pdbx_description
1 polymer ?
#
loop_
_entity_poly.entity_id
_entity_poly.type
_entity_poly.pdbx_seq_one_letter_code
_entity_poly.pdbx_strand_id
1 'polypeptide(L)'
;MEGTNGVSQARRYPVPWGLVLGLASHIRKGTRESVDRFSEAVVSRIDPPPRIEGVENLPPSPRFVLTANHFQRKGLWILFPAAVLTQAIRRRYGALDPPVRWIVTANWPPLRIGPWRVPSPGDWLLPRVAHALWCYEVPFTGSDPARTARSLRRVLRDARSAGAPIGLFPEGVAGTAGIPNRPLPGVDRLLAHLARAGLPAQPVGIREDSALAFRIGRTIPPAELTAAPDAARLVMQRIGELMR
;
A
#
# COMPACT_ATOMS: atom_id res chain seq x y z
N MET A 1 26.31 33.78 -20.54
CA MET A 1 26.11 32.94 -19.33
C MET A 1 24.77 33.28 -18.76
N GLU A 2 23.73 32.64 -19.27
CA GLU A 2 22.36 32.78 -18.74
C GLU A 2 22.13 31.63 -17.79
N GLY A 3 22.08 31.96 -16.49
CA GLY A 3 21.71 31.04 -15.45
C GLY A 3 20.22 30.75 -15.54
N THR A 4 19.86 29.60 -16.07
CA THR A 4 18.49 29.04 -15.96
C THR A 4 18.19 28.75 -14.50
N ASN A 5 17.63 29.74 -13.80
CA ASN A 5 16.92 29.53 -12.54
C ASN A 5 15.72 28.65 -12.82
N GLY A 6 15.92 27.32 -12.81
CA GLY A 6 14.86 26.34 -12.77
C GLY A 6 14.12 26.49 -11.45
N VAL A 7 13.04 27.27 -11.44
CA VAL A 7 12.09 27.32 -10.34
C VAL A 7 11.58 25.90 -10.16
N SER A 8 12.08 25.23 -9.12
CA SER A 8 11.58 23.91 -8.71
C SER A 8 10.08 24.05 -8.43
N GLN A 9 9.27 23.62 -9.37
CA GLN A 9 7.81 23.64 -9.23
C GLN A 9 7.44 22.86 -7.97
N ALA A 10 6.91 23.54 -6.96
CA ALA A 10 6.60 22.94 -5.67
C ALA A 10 5.56 21.84 -5.87
N ARG A 11 5.98 20.58 -5.65
CA ARG A 11 5.13 19.40 -5.79
C ARG A 11 4.01 19.43 -4.77
N ARG A 12 2.78 19.22 -5.21
CA ARG A 12 1.60 19.34 -4.39
C ARG A 12 0.87 18.01 -4.25
N TYR A 13 0.67 17.60 -3.01
CA TYR A 13 -0.16 16.47 -2.62
C TYR A 13 -1.26 16.98 -1.68
N PRO A 14 -2.24 17.71 -2.21
CA PRO A 14 -3.25 18.35 -1.38
C PRO A 14 -4.16 17.29 -0.75
N VAL A 15 -4.37 17.41 0.55
CA VAL A 15 -5.33 16.55 1.25
C VAL A 15 -6.74 16.86 0.73
N PRO A 16 -7.45 15.88 0.21
CA PRO A 16 -8.80 16.07 -0.33
C PRO A 16 -9.82 16.18 0.82
N TRP A 17 -9.93 17.34 1.45
CA TRP A 17 -10.78 17.55 2.63
C TRP A 17 -12.23 17.10 2.43
N GLY A 18 -12.81 17.29 1.26
CA GLY A 18 -14.15 16.78 0.94
C GLY A 18 -14.25 15.25 1.02
N LEU A 19 -13.18 14.53 0.62
CA LEU A 19 -13.12 13.07 0.77
C LEU A 19 -12.91 12.65 2.22
N VAL A 20 -12.12 13.41 2.99
CA VAL A 20 -11.94 13.15 4.43
C VAL A 20 -13.27 13.29 5.17
N LEU A 21 -14.07 14.30 4.84
CA LEU A 21 -15.41 14.48 5.41
C LEU A 21 -16.37 13.37 4.95
N GLY A 22 -16.32 12.97 3.68
CA GLY A 22 -17.07 11.83 3.16
C GLY A 22 -16.71 10.55 3.89
N LEU A 23 -15.41 10.27 4.06
CA LEU A 23 -14.91 9.12 4.78
C LEU A 23 -15.34 9.14 6.26
N ALA A 24 -15.33 10.31 6.92
CA ALA A 24 -15.83 10.46 8.27
C ALA A 24 -17.33 10.10 8.37
N SER A 25 -18.13 10.41 7.35
CA SER A 25 -19.54 9.99 7.28
C SER A 25 -19.67 8.47 7.19
N HIS A 26 -18.86 7.82 6.32
CA HIS A 26 -18.84 6.35 6.22
C HIS A 26 -18.38 5.68 7.52
N ILE A 27 -17.36 6.24 8.17
CA ILE A 27 -16.89 5.77 9.49
C ILE A 27 -18.00 5.85 10.53
N ARG A 28 -18.72 6.97 10.59
CA ARG A 28 -19.83 7.16 11.56
C ARG A 28 -20.98 6.19 11.31
N LYS A 29 -21.30 5.94 10.04
CA LYS A 29 -22.42 5.06 9.64
C LYS A 29 -22.03 3.57 9.60
N GLY A 30 -20.75 3.23 9.78
CA GLY A 30 -20.24 1.86 9.62
C GLY A 30 -20.34 1.32 8.19
N THR A 31 -20.42 2.20 7.18
CA THR A 31 -20.53 1.84 5.77
C THR A 31 -19.17 1.90 5.07
N ARG A 32 -19.11 1.42 3.84
CA ARG A 32 -17.89 1.40 3.02
C ARG A 32 -17.95 2.47 1.93
N GLU A 33 -16.80 3.11 1.71
CA GLU A 33 -16.59 4.05 0.60
C GLU A 33 -16.23 3.27 -0.67
N SER A 34 -16.52 3.86 -1.82
CA SER A 34 -16.00 3.36 -3.09
C SER A 34 -14.51 3.65 -3.19
N VAL A 35 -13.70 2.59 -3.10
CA VAL A 35 -12.22 2.69 -3.20
C VAL A 35 -11.82 3.31 -4.54
N ASP A 36 -12.54 3.01 -5.61
CA ASP A 36 -12.28 3.55 -6.94
C ASP A 36 -12.51 5.05 -7.01
N ARG A 37 -13.67 5.53 -6.53
CA ARG A 37 -13.98 6.97 -6.49
C ARG A 37 -13.02 7.72 -5.56
N PHE A 38 -12.73 7.14 -4.41
CA PHE A 38 -11.81 7.71 -3.45
C PHE A 38 -10.41 7.87 -4.06
N SER A 39 -9.86 6.80 -4.66
CA SER A 39 -8.53 6.86 -5.28
C SER A 39 -8.49 7.77 -6.49
N GLU A 40 -9.53 7.81 -7.33
CA GLU A 40 -9.62 8.74 -8.46
C GLU A 40 -9.57 10.21 -7.98
N ALA A 41 -10.35 10.54 -6.96
CA ALA A 41 -10.39 11.88 -6.42
C ALA A 41 -9.09 12.28 -5.68
N VAL A 42 -8.33 11.32 -5.16
CA VAL A 42 -6.97 11.56 -4.62
C VAL A 42 -5.99 11.82 -5.77
N VAL A 43 -5.97 10.95 -6.78
CA VAL A 43 -5.01 11.00 -7.89
C VAL A 43 -5.19 12.25 -8.75
N SER A 44 -6.44 12.67 -9.00
CA SER A 44 -6.75 13.87 -9.81
C SER A 44 -6.20 15.18 -9.23
N ARG A 45 -5.76 15.18 -7.97
CA ARG A 45 -5.21 16.36 -7.28
C ARG A 45 -3.69 16.36 -7.14
N ILE A 46 -3.04 15.29 -7.61
CA ILE A 46 -1.57 15.20 -7.58
C ILE A 46 -1.01 16.06 -8.70
N ASP A 47 -0.14 17.00 -8.34
CA ASP A 47 0.51 17.90 -9.28
C ASP A 47 2.04 17.91 -9.05
N PRO A 48 2.85 17.59 -10.07
CA PRO A 48 2.46 17.09 -11.39
C PRO A 48 1.84 15.67 -11.33
N PRO A 49 1.09 15.26 -12.38
CA PRO A 49 0.47 13.95 -12.44
C PRO A 49 1.49 12.81 -12.28
N PRO A 50 1.14 11.72 -11.59
CA PRO A 50 2.04 10.60 -11.39
C PRO A 50 2.34 9.88 -12.71
N ARG A 51 3.58 9.38 -12.85
CA ARG A 51 4.02 8.57 -13.99
C ARG A 51 3.97 7.09 -13.60
N ILE A 52 3.42 6.26 -14.48
CA ILE A 52 3.34 4.81 -14.28
C ILE A 52 3.95 4.13 -15.50
N GLU A 53 4.97 3.31 -15.26
CA GLU A 53 5.67 2.53 -16.27
C GLU A 53 5.48 1.04 -16.00
N GLY A 54 5.48 0.20 -17.04
CA GLY A 54 5.43 -1.25 -16.89
C GLY A 54 4.03 -1.80 -16.61
N VAL A 55 2.95 -1.09 -16.96
CA VAL A 55 1.55 -1.57 -16.76
C VAL A 55 1.31 -2.88 -17.50
N GLU A 56 2.01 -3.13 -18.58
CA GLU A 56 2.00 -4.37 -19.36
C GLU A 56 2.53 -5.58 -18.59
N ASN A 57 3.35 -5.35 -17.56
CA ASN A 57 3.88 -6.40 -16.68
C ASN A 57 2.85 -6.92 -15.66
N LEU A 58 1.70 -6.27 -15.54
CA LEU A 58 0.63 -6.76 -14.66
C LEU A 58 0.11 -8.12 -15.16
N PRO A 59 -0.15 -9.08 -14.25
CA PRO A 59 -0.66 -10.39 -14.62
C PRO A 59 -1.96 -10.31 -15.45
N PRO A 60 -2.28 -11.31 -16.27
CA PRO A 60 -3.54 -11.31 -17.02
C PRO A 60 -4.78 -11.38 -16.13
N SER A 61 -4.66 -11.96 -14.93
CA SER A 61 -5.73 -12.02 -13.91
C SER A 61 -5.45 -11.04 -12.77
N PRO A 62 -6.46 -10.36 -12.20
CA PRO A 62 -6.29 -9.44 -11.08
C PRO A 62 -5.98 -10.14 -9.73
N ARG A 63 -5.73 -11.44 -9.74
CA ARG A 63 -5.45 -12.25 -8.55
C ARG A 63 -3.95 -12.35 -8.28
N PHE A 64 -3.39 -11.37 -7.55
CA PHE A 64 -1.96 -11.29 -7.20
C PHE A 64 -1.73 -10.46 -5.93
N VAL A 65 -0.51 -10.50 -5.40
CA VAL A 65 -0.07 -9.63 -4.31
C VAL A 65 0.69 -8.45 -4.93
N LEU A 66 0.11 -7.25 -4.85
CA LEU A 66 0.77 -6.02 -5.27
C LEU A 66 1.71 -5.57 -4.15
N THR A 67 3.00 -5.54 -4.41
CA THR A 67 4.01 -5.17 -3.42
C THR A 67 4.76 -3.92 -3.86
N ALA A 68 4.95 -2.96 -2.95
CA ALA A 68 5.67 -1.72 -3.24
C ALA A 68 6.49 -1.27 -2.04
N ASN A 69 7.56 -0.48 -2.27
CA ASN A 69 8.26 0.18 -1.17
C ASN A 69 7.36 1.22 -0.49
N HIS A 70 7.53 1.37 0.81
CA HIS A 70 6.77 2.32 1.63
C HIS A 70 7.31 3.74 1.44
N PHE A 71 6.97 4.37 0.30
CA PHE A 71 7.43 5.70 -0.04
C PHE A 71 6.55 6.76 0.63
N GLN A 72 7.13 7.46 1.60
CA GLN A 72 6.46 8.54 2.33
C GLN A 72 7.46 9.61 2.72
N ARG A 73 7.08 10.87 2.62
CA ARG A 73 7.84 12.01 3.12
C ARG A 73 6.89 13.12 3.60
N LYS A 74 7.44 14.20 4.14
CA LYS A 74 6.63 15.37 4.53
C LYS A 74 5.76 15.84 3.37
N GLY A 75 4.47 15.90 3.58
CA GLY A 75 3.47 16.29 2.57
C GLY A 75 3.01 15.19 1.62
N LEU A 76 3.70 14.03 1.56
CA LEU A 76 3.30 12.88 0.77
C LEU A 76 3.04 11.69 1.69
N TRP A 77 1.79 11.37 1.96
CA TRP A 77 1.39 10.22 2.77
C TRP A 77 1.27 8.96 1.92
N ILE A 78 1.41 7.80 2.53
CA ILE A 78 1.29 6.48 1.88
C ILE A 78 -0.05 6.28 1.16
N LEU A 79 -1.07 7.03 1.53
CA LEU A 79 -2.37 7.04 0.88
C LEU A 79 -2.27 7.41 -0.61
N PHE A 80 -1.40 8.38 -0.97
CA PHE A 80 -1.25 8.80 -2.36
C PHE A 80 -0.67 7.68 -3.25
N PRO A 81 0.47 7.05 -2.90
CA PRO A 81 0.96 5.88 -3.62
C PRO A 81 -0.07 4.75 -3.73
N ALA A 82 -0.76 4.42 -2.63
CA ALA A 82 -1.79 3.39 -2.65
C ALA A 82 -2.95 3.73 -3.61
N ALA A 83 -3.39 5.00 -3.63
CA ALA A 83 -4.44 5.47 -4.54
C ALA A 83 -4.01 5.41 -6.01
N VAL A 84 -2.76 5.82 -6.33
CA VAL A 84 -2.22 5.75 -7.69
C VAL A 84 -2.18 4.31 -8.19
N LEU A 85 -1.67 3.39 -7.38
CA LEU A 85 -1.61 1.97 -7.73
C LEU A 85 -3.00 1.35 -7.88
N THR A 86 -3.96 1.73 -7.01
CA THR A 86 -5.35 1.30 -7.13
C THR A 86 -5.97 1.76 -8.45
N GLN A 87 -5.72 3.00 -8.88
CA GLN A 87 -6.18 3.50 -10.17
C GLN A 87 -5.50 2.81 -11.36
N ALA A 88 -4.21 2.47 -11.27
CA ALA A 88 -3.52 1.69 -12.29
C ALA A 88 -4.17 0.32 -12.48
N ILE A 89 -4.49 -0.37 -11.38
CA ILE A 89 -5.20 -1.65 -11.39
C ILE A 89 -6.59 -1.49 -12.03
N ARG A 90 -7.35 -0.49 -11.63
CA ARG A 90 -8.68 -0.21 -12.21
C ARG A 90 -8.62 0.03 -13.73
N ARG A 91 -7.63 0.80 -14.18
CA ARG A 91 -7.46 1.05 -15.64
C ARG A 91 -7.14 -0.22 -16.40
N ARG A 92 -6.40 -1.15 -15.80
CA ARG A 92 -5.99 -2.41 -16.43
C ARG A 92 -7.09 -3.46 -16.48
N TYR A 93 -7.90 -3.58 -15.40
CA TYR A 93 -8.86 -4.68 -15.23
C TYR A 93 -10.32 -4.22 -15.18
N GLY A 94 -10.59 -2.91 -15.18
CA GLY A 94 -11.92 -2.37 -14.92
C GLY A 94 -12.25 -2.29 -13.44
N ALA A 95 -13.53 -2.08 -13.13
CA ALA A 95 -14.01 -2.10 -11.75
C ALA A 95 -13.97 -3.54 -11.21
N LEU A 96 -13.41 -3.69 -10.02
CA LEU A 96 -13.29 -4.98 -9.33
C LEU A 96 -14.24 -5.04 -8.14
N ASP A 97 -14.87 -6.19 -7.94
CA ASP A 97 -15.65 -6.51 -6.74
C ASP A 97 -15.17 -7.85 -6.16
N PRO A 98 -14.50 -7.86 -5.03
CA PRO A 98 -14.08 -6.71 -4.22
C PRO A 98 -12.97 -5.87 -4.89
N PRO A 99 -12.81 -4.59 -4.49
CA PRO A 99 -11.72 -3.74 -5.00
C PRO A 99 -10.36 -4.18 -4.47
N VAL A 100 -9.28 -3.52 -4.91
CA VAL A 100 -7.94 -3.70 -4.32
C VAL A 100 -8.00 -3.51 -2.80
N ARG A 101 -7.46 -4.46 -2.05
CA ARG A 101 -7.51 -4.46 -0.58
C ARG A 101 -6.11 -4.35 0.00
N TRP A 102 -5.80 -3.20 0.54
CA TRP A 102 -4.51 -2.94 1.16
C TRP A 102 -4.41 -3.53 2.56
N ILE A 103 -3.25 -4.10 2.89
CA ILE A 103 -2.91 -4.45 4.26
C ILE A 103 -2.36 -3.20 4.93
N VAL A 104 -3.03 -2.76 6.00
CA VAL A 104 -2.70 -1.53 6.74
C VAL A 104 -2.54 -1.81 8.23
N THR A 105 -1.82 -0.95 8.93
CA THR A 105 -1.71 -1.08 10.39
C THR A 105 -3.03 -0.78 11.08
N ALA A 106 -3.32 -1.52 12.15
CA ALA A 106 -4.53 -1.36 12.97
C ALA A 106 -4.35 -0.36 14.12
N ASN A 107 -3.14 0.04 14.42
CA ASN A 107 -2.82 0.90 15.56
C ASN A 107 -1.57 1.75 15.30
N TRP A 108 -1.48 2.86 16.01
CA TRP A 108 -0.28 3.68 16.09
C TRP A 108 0.46 3.44 17.41
N PRO A 109 1.77 3.76 17.44
CA PRO A 109 2.48 3.75 18.70
C PRO A 109 1.80 4.64 19.74
N PRO A 110 1.76 4.23 21.02
CA PRO A 110 1.16 5.04 22.07
C PRO A 110 1.84 6.41 22.17
N LEU A 111 1.07 7.45 22.38
CA LEU A 111 1.58 8.78 22.61
C LEU A 111 2.30 8.84 23.97
N ARG A 112 3.45 9.51 24.00
CA ARG A 112 4.15 9.82 25.25
C ARG A 112 3.83 11.25 25.68
N ILE A 113 3.20 11.38 26.85
CA ILE A 113 2.94 12.68 27.48
C ILE A 113 3.70 12.65 28.83
N GLY A 114 4.91 13.20 28.85
CA GLY A 114 5.82 13.05 29.98
C GLY A 114 6.15 11.58 30.24
N PRO A 115 6.00 11.08 31.49
CA PRO A 115 6.24 9.68 31.83
C PRO A 115 5.11 8.74 31.40
N TRP A 116 3.95 9.27 30.99
CA TRP A 116 2.74 8.51 30.70
C TRP A 116 2.68 8.03 29.25
N ARG A 117 2.27 6.77 29.07
CA ARG A 117 1.90 6.21 27.76
C ARG A 117 0.40 6.23 27.63
N VAL A 118 -0.11 7.07 26.74
CA VAL A 118 -1.54 7.22 26.49
C VAL A 118 -1.89 6.50 25.19
N PRO A 119 -3.01 5.75 25.12
CA PRO A 119 -3.50 5.16 23.88
C PRO A 119 -3.60 6.20 22.77
N SER A 120 -3.15 5.85 21.58
CA SER A 120 -3.23 6.75 20.43
C SER A 120 -4.69 6.85 19.95
N PRO A 121 -5.19 8.04 19.59
CA PRO A 121 -6.46 8.16 18.86
C PRO A 121 -6.52 7.30 17.59
N GLY A 122 -5.35 6.95 17.04
CA GLY A 122 -5.20 6.02 15.91
C GLY A 122 -5.74 4.63 16.20
N ASP A 123 -5.66 4.14 17.44
CA ASP A 123 -6.17 2.81 17.83
C ASP A 123 -7.69 2.71 17.66
N TRP A 124 -8.40 3.82 17.77
CA TRP A 124 -9.84 3.91 17.51
C TRP A 124 -10.14 4.21 16.03
N LEU A 125 -9.37 5.09 15.40
CA LEU A 125 -9.64 5.61 14.06
C LEU A 125 -9.20 4.65 12.97
N LEU A 126 -7.97 4.09 13.04
CA LEU A 126 -7.40 3.28 11.97
C LEU A 126 -8.22 2.04 11.60
N PRO A 127 -8.79 1.26 12.54
CA PRO A 127 -9.65 0.13 12.20
C PRO A 127 -10.90 0.56 11.44
N ARG A 128 -11.45 1.73 11.75
CA ARG A 128 -12.64 2.27 11.08
C ARG A 128 -12.34 2.77 9.68
N VAL A 129 -11.21 3.44 9.51
CA VAL A 129 -10.69 3.83 8.19
C VAL A 129 -10.42 2.60 7.34
N ALA A 130 -9.76 1.59 7.90
CA ALA A 130 -9.49 0.34 7.21
C ALA A 130 -10.78 -0.36 6.77
N HIS A 131 -11.80 -0.40 7.64
CA HIS A 131 -13.11 -0.95 7.29
C HIS A 131 -13.78 -0.15 6.17
N ALA A 132 -13.82 1.18 6.29
CA ALA A 132 -14.44 2.06 5.30
C ALA A 132 -13.77 1.98 3.92
N LEU A 133 -12.45 1.75 3.87
CA LEU A 133 -11.67 1.63 2.63
C LEU A 133 -11.39 0.17 2.22
N TRP A 134 -12.13 -0.81 2.72
CA TRP A 134 -12.00 -2.24 2.37
C TRP A 134 -10.63 -2.86 2.71
N CYS A 135 -9.80 -2.18 3.51
CA CYS A 135 -8.48 -2.65 3.86
C CYS A 135 -8.51 -3.85 4.82
N TYR A 136 -7.43 -4.63 4.82
CA TYR A 136 -7.12 -5.60 5.88
C TYR A 136 -6.35 -4.89 6.98
N GLU A 137 -6.87 -4.89 8.18
CA GLU A 137 -6.15 -4.34 9.33
C GLU A 137 -5.28 -5.41 9.99
N VAL A 138 -4.00 -5.10 10.20
CA VAL A 138 -3.08 -5.97 10.93
C VAL A 138 -2.47 -5.15 12.08
N PRO A 139 -2.55 -5.63 13.34
CA PRO A 139 -1.91 -4.93 14.45
C PRO A 139 -0.42 -4.73 14.20
N PHE A 140 0.08 -3.55 14.54
CA PHE A 140 1.52 -3.29 14.52
C PHE A 140 2.21 -4.20 15.54
N THR A 141 3.32 -4.79 15.14
CA THR A 141 4.09 -5.84 15.82
C THR A 141 3.81 -6.08 17.30
N GLY A 142 3.39 -7.30 17.64
CA GLY A 142 3.47 -7.87 18.99
C GLY A 142 2.37 -7.47 19.98
N SER A 143 1.53 -6.48 19.67
CA SER A 143 0.54 -5.96 20.63
C SER A 143 -0.66 -6.88 20.87
N ASP A 144 -1.07 -7.67 19.88
CA ASP A 144 -2.19 -8.62 19.98
C ASP A 144 -2.02 -9.80 18.99
N PRO A 145 -1.38 -10.89 19.41
CA PRO A 145 -1.16 -12.06 18.55
C PRO A 145 -2.46 -12.70 18.06
N ALA A 146 -3.51 -12.70 18.88
CA ALA A 146 -4.79 -13.29 18.51
C ALA A 146 -5.51 -12.49 17.43
N ARG A 147 -5.48 -11.15 17.51
CA ARG A 147 -6.02 -10.25 16.50
C ARG A 147 -5.21 -10.37 15.21
N THR A 148 -3.88 -10.38 15.30
CA THR A 148 -2.99 -10.61 14.14
C THR A 148 -3.34 -11.91 13.43
N ALA A 149 -3.46 -13.02 14.17
CA ALA A 149 -3.80 -14.31 13.60
C ALA A 149 -5.19 -14.33 12.92
N ARG A 150 -6.19 -13.64 13.51
CA ARG A 150 -7.52 -13.50 12.88
C ARG A 150 -7.46 -12.71 11.58
N SER A 151 -6.74 -11.59 11.58
CA SER A 151 -6.57 -10.75 10.39
C SER A 151 -5.85 -11.50 9.27
N LEU A 152 -4.75 -12.18 9.57
CA LEU A 152 -4.01 -12.97 8.58
C LEU A 152 -4.84 -14.13 8.04
N ARG A 153 -5.61 -14.84 8.88
CA ARG A 153 -6.54 -15.87 8.41
C ARG A 153 -7.57 -15.31 7.42
N ARG A 154 -8.08 -14.09 7.66
CA ARG A 154 -8.99 -13.42 6.73
C ARG A 154 -8.30 -13.13 5.40
N VAL A 155 -7.08 -12.55 5.43
CA VAL A 155 -6.28 -12.31 4.21
C VAL A 155 -6.10 -13.61 3.41
N LEU A 156 -5.67 -14.70 4.07
CA LEU A 156 -5.43 -15.99 3.42
C LEU A 156 -6.70 -16.65 2.88
N ARG A 157 -7.83 -16.52 3.59
CA ARG A 157 -9.11 -17.01 3.11
C ARG A 157 -9.54 -16.26 1.84
N ASP A 158 -9.50 -14.93 1.91
CA ASP A 158 -9.93 -14.08 0.80
C ASP A 158 -8.98 -14.25 -0.41
N ALA A 159 -7.68 -14.47 -0.18
CA ALA A 159 -6.70 -14.78 -1.22
C ALA A 159 -7.05 -16.04 -2.06
N ARG A 160 -7.76 -17.00 -1.46
CA ARG A 160 -8.17 -18.23 -2.14
C ARG A 160 -9.44 -18.05 -2.99
N SER A 161 -10.31 -17.13 -2.60
CA SER A 161 -11.66 -16.97 -3.19
C SER A 161 -11.83 -15.66 -3.97
N ALA A 162 -11.14 -14.59 -3.58
CA ALA A 162 -11.33 -13.28 -4.19
C ALA A 162 -10.51 -13.13 -5.47
N GLY A 163 -11.16 -12.61 -6.51
CA GLY A 163 -10.53 -12.25 -7.79
C GLY A 163 -9.90 -10.86 -7.80
N ALA A 164 -9.39 -10.37 -6.66
CA ALA A 164 -8.87 -9.00 -6.54
C ALA A 164 -7.45 -8.98 -5.94
N PRO A 165 -6.64 -7.97 -6.28
CA PRO A 165 -5.30 -7.85 -5.75
C PRO A 165 -5.29 -7.52 -4.25
N ILE A 166 -4.27 -8.04 -3.56
CA ILE A 166 -3.94 -7.68 -2.18
C ILE A 166 -2.74 -6.74 -2.19
N GLY A 167 -2.93 -5.51 -1.74
CA GLY A 167 -1.85 -4.52 -1.65
C GLY A 167 -1.04 -4.67 -0.35
N LEU A 168 0.27 -4.63 -0.46
CA LEU A 168 1.20 -4.77 0.66
C LEU A 168 2.39 -3.84 0.50
N PHE A 169 2.72 -3.10 1.56
CA PHE A 169 4.00 -2.42 1.73
C PHE A 169 4.86 -3.25 2.71
N PRO A 170 5.80 -4.07 2.22
CA PRO A 170 6.52 -5.04 3.06
C PRO A 170 7.29 -4.41 4.21
N GLU A 171 7.72 -3.16 4.07
CA GLU A 171 8.47 -2.40 5.06
C GLU A 171 7.60 -1.98 6.26
N GLY A 172 6.29 -1.78 6.05
CA GLY A 172 5.32 -1.34 7.05
C GLY A 172 5.53 0.07 7.61
N VAL A 173 6.68 0.68 7.38
CA VAL A 173 7.04 2.03 7.77
C VAL A 173 7.86 2.69 6.65
N ALA A 174 7.82 4.02 6.59
CA ALA A 174 8.59 4.76 5.58
C ALA A 174 10.09 4.52 5.74
N GLY A 175 10.75 4.24 4.61
CA GLY A 175 12.20 4.22 4.50
C GLY A 175 12.79 5.63 4.53
N THR A 176 14.11 5.69 4.70
CA THR A 176 14.87 6.93 4.43
C THR A 176 14.88 7.18 2.93
N ALA A 177 14.79 8.45 2.51
CA ALA A 177 14.62 8.85 1.11
C ALA A 177 15.45 8.00 0.12
N GLY A 178 14.76 7.25 -0.72
CA GLY A 178 15.35 6.44 -1.79
C GLY A 178 15.93 5.08 -1.39
N ILE A 179 15.97 4.72 -0.10
CA ILE A 179 16.47 3.42 0.36
C ILE A 179 15.32 2.65 1.03
N PRO A 180 14.92 1.50 0.47
CA PRO A 180 13.91 0.66 1.10
C PRO A 180 14.39 0.13 2.46
N ASN A 181 13.50 0.09 3.44
CA ASN A 181 13.75 -0.58 4.71
C ASN A 181 13.76 -2.10 4.55
N ARG A 182 14.19 -2.78 5.62
CA ARG A 182 13.98 -4.21 5.71
C ARG A 182 12.49 -4.52 5.85
N PRO A 183 12.01 -5.65 5.28
CA PRO A 183 10.63 -6.06 5.47
C PRO A 183 10.36 -6.33 6.95
N LEU A 184 9.11 -6.09 7.37
CA LEU A 184 8.67 -6.41 8.73
C LEU A 184 8.75 -7.91 9.00
N PRO A 185 9.04 -8.31 10.25
CA PRO A 185 9.01 -9.72 10.66
C PRO A 185 7.67 -10.37 10.31
N GLY A 186 7.71 -11.57 9.71
CA GLY A 186 6.55 -12.35 9.33
C GLY A 186 5.98 -12.05 7.93
N VAL A 187 6.45 -11.01 7.24
CA VAL A 187 6.08 -10.74 5.85
C VAL A 187 6.56 -11.85 4.92
N ASP A 188 7.72 -12.43 5.19
CA ASP A 188 8.25 -13.60 4.51
C ASP A 188 7.26 -14.78 4.53
N ARG A 189 6.73 -15.09 5.72
CA ARG A 189 5.73 -16.16 5.92
C ARG A 189 4.42 -15.83 5.25
N LEU A 190 3.96 -14.59 5.33
CA LEU A 190 2.73 -14.14 4.66
C LEU A 190 2.85 -14.32 3.15
N LEU A 191 3.92 -13.83 2.53
CA LEU A 191 4.16 -13.98 1.09
C LEU A 191 4.27 -15.44 0.68
N ALA A 192 4.98 -16.27 1.43
CA ALA A 192 5.06 -17.71 1.17
C ALA A 192 3.68 -18.40 1.26
N HIS A 193 2.83 -18.01 2.23
CA HIS A 193 1.46 -18.54 2.32
C HIS A 193 0.56 -18.09 1.17
N LEU A 194 0.67 -16.83 0.74
CA LEU A 194 -0.06 -16.29 -0.41
C LEU A 194 0.39 -16.97 -1.70
N ALA A 195 1.69 -17.22 -1.86
CA ALA A 195 2.23 -17.97 -2.98
C ALA A 195 1.72 -19.43 -3.03
N ARG A 196 1.66 -20.12 -1.86
CA ARG A 196 1.04 -21.46 -1.77
C ARG A 196 -0.46 -21.45 -2.11
N ALA A 197 -1.13 -20.32 -1.94
CA ALA A 197 -2.51 -20.12 -2.41
C ALA A 197 -2.59 -19.77 -3.91
N GLY A 198 -1.46 -19.78 -4.63
CA GLY A 198 -1.36 -19.53 -6.06
C GLY A 198 -1.30 -18.07 -6.45
N LEU A 199 -1.01 -17.14 -5.53
CA LEU A 199 -0.86 -15.73 -5.86
C LEU A 199 0.59 -15.40 -6.20
N PRO A 200 0.86 -14.88 -7.41
CA PRO A 200 2.15 -14.28 -7.73
C PRO A 200 2.33 -12.95 -7.00
N ALA A 201 3.55 -12.50 -6.81
CA ALA A 201 3.84 -11.15 -6.35
C ALA A 201 4.15 -10.21 -7.51
N GLN A 202 3.58 -9.02 -7.47
CA GLN A 202 3.82 -7.96 -8.44
C GLN A 202 4.62 -6.84 -7.79
N PRO A 203 5.93 -6.76 -8.01
CA PRO A 203 6.78 -5.73 -7.41
C PRO A 203 6.62 -4.40 -8.13
N VAL A 204 6.59 -3.31 -7.35
CA VAL A 204 6.53 -1.93 -7.83
C VAL A 204 7.56 -1.08 -7.10
N GLY A 205 8.44 -0.43 -7.85
CA GLY A 205 9.32 0.61 -7.32
C GLY A 205 8.64 1.97 -7.36
N ILE A 206 8.61 2.66 -6.22
CA ILE A 206 8.07 4.01 -6.10
C ILE A 206 9.22 4.96 -5.81
N ARG A 207 9.32 6.02 -6.59
CA ARG A 207 10.30 7.09 -6.44
C ARG A 207 9.66 8.44 -6.74
N GLU A 208 10.37 9.51 -6.41
CA GLU A 208 9.95 10.87 -6.72
C GLU A 208 11.13 11.65 -7.29
N ASP A 209 11.04 11.94 -8.58
CA ASP A 209 11.99 12.78 -9.29
C ASP A 209 11.34 14.16 -9.59
N SER A 210 11.03 14.44 -10.86
CA SER A 210 10.20 15.59 -11.26
C SER A 210 8.71 15.38 -10.94
N ALA A 211 8.26 14.12 -10.85
CA ALA A 211 6.94 13.69 -10.46
C ALA A 211 7.02 12.43 -9.60
N LEU A 212 5.92 12.06 -8.96
CA LEU A 212 5.79 10.75 -8.33
C LEU A 212 5.76 9.68 -9.43
N ALA A 213 6.72 8.76 -9.40
CA ALA A 213 6.94 7.76 -10.44
C ALA A 213 6.80 6.35 -9.87
N PHE A 214 6.15 5.49 -10.65
CA PHE A 214 5.89 4.09 -10.33
C PHE A 214 6.43 3.24 -11.46
N ARG A 215 7.28 2.27 -11.15
CA ARG A 215 7.75 1.28 -12.11
C ARG A 215 7.27 -0.09 -11.69
N ILE A 216 6.39 -0.68 -12.51
CA ILE A 216 5.85 -2.03 -12.30
C ILE A 216 6.82 -3.02 -12.93
N GLY A 217 7.38 -3.89 -12.12
CA GLY A 217 8.35 -4.90 -12.56
C GLY A 217 7.71 -6.15 -13.12
N ARG A 218 8.54 -7.13 -13.46
CA ARG A 218 8.07 -8.46 -13.86
C ARG A 218 7.44 -9.17 -12.65
N THR A 219 6.35 -9.86 -12.91
CA THR A 219 5.68 -10.70 -11.93
C THR A 219 6.61 -11.80 -11.40
N ILE A 220 6.65 -11.99 -10.09
CA ILE A 220 7.37 -13.10 -9.44
C ILE A 220 6.38 -14.26 -9.30
N PRO A 221 6.62 -15.42 -9.96
CA PRO A 221 5.72 -16.55 -9.91
C PRO A 221 5.60 -17.15 -8.50
N PRO A 222 4.47 -17.80 -8.16
CA PRO A 222 4.30 -18.47 -6.87
C PRO A 222 5.38 -19.53 -6.57
N ALA A 223 5.84 -20.24 -7.60
CA ALA A 223 6.90 -21.25 -7.45
C ALA A 223 8.24 -20.61 -7.01
N GLU A 224 8.62 -19.46 -7.58
CA GLU A 224 9.83 -18.73 -7.20
C GLU A 224 9.74 -18.20 -5.75
N LEU A 225 8.57 -17.66 -5.36
CA LEU A 225 8.33 -17.19 -3.98
C LEU A 225 8.38 -18.33 -2.95
N THR A 226 7.85 -19.52 -3.29
CA THR A 226 7.85 -20.66 -2.37
C THR A 226 9.20 -21.35 -2.28
N ALA A 227 10.01 -21.30 -3.32
CA ALA A 227 11.36 -21.83 -3.34
C ALA A 227 12.39 -20.89 -2.67
N ALA A 228 12.08 -19.60 -2.55
CA ALA A 228 13.00 -18.64 -1.94
C ALA A 228 13.16 -18.92 -0.44
N PRO A 229 14.40 -18.91 0.09
CA PRO A 229 14.63 -19.00 1.54
C PRO A 229 13.96 -17.89 2.33
N ASP A 230 13.81 -16.71 1.71
CA ASP A 230 13.14 -15.53 2.24
C ASP A 230 12.40 -14.82 1.10
N ALA A 231 11.09 -15.07 1.00
CA ALA A 231 10.22 -14.48 -0.02
C ALA A 231 10.15 -12.94 0.08
N ALA A 232 10.21 -12.39 1.28
CA ALA A 232 10.17 -10.95 1.48
C ALA A 232 11.43 -10.28 0.98
N ARG A 233 12.60 -10.88 1.24
CA ARG A 233 13.88 -10.40 0.74
C ARG A 233 13.94 -10.41 -0.79
N LEU A 234 13.45 -11.48 -1.42
CA LEU A 234 13.35 -11.57 -2.88
C LEU A 234 12.49 -10.43 -3.44
N VAL A 235 11.30 -10.20 -2.88
CA VAL A 235 10.40 -9.13 -3.30
C VAL A 235 11.06 -7.77 -3.11
N MET A 236 11.70 -7.50 -1.96
CA MET A 236 12.38 -6.22 -1.70
C MET A 236 13.58 -5.99 -2.63
N GLN A 237 14.30 -7.04 -3.00
CA GLN A 237 15.36 -6.94 -4.01
C GLN A 237 14.80 -6.48 -5.34
N ARG A 238 13.71 -7.10 -5.83
CA ARG A 238 13.04 -6.71 -7.09
C ARG A 238 12.52 -5.27 -7.03
N ILE A 239 11.94 -4.86 -5.90
CA ILE A 239 11.52 -3.46 -5.69
C ILE A 239 12.74 -2.52 -5.77
N GLY A 240 13.85 -2.84 -5.11
CA GLY A 240 15.07 -2.04 -5.13
C GLY A 240 15.69 -1.88 -6.53
N GLU A 241 15.58 -2.90 -7.39
CA GLU A 241 15.99 -2.84 -8.80
C GLU A 241 15.15 -1.84 -9.61
N LEU A 242 13.85 -1.72 -9.30
CA LEU A 242 12.91 -0.83 -9.97
C LEU A 242 13.01 0.64 -9.51
N MET A 243 13.64 0.89 -8.38
CA MET A 243 13.84 2.24 -7.85
C MET A 243 15.08 2.94 -8.45
N ARG A 244 15.94 2.19 -9.14
CA ARG A 244 17.13 2.69 -9.87
C ARG A 244 16.78 3.16 -11.32
#